data_d7bb0cbe6482482d787b9259a9833369
#
_entry.id   d7bb0cbe6482482d787b9259a9833369
#
_cell.length_a   1.000
_cell.length_b   1.000
_cell.length_c   1.000
_cell.angle_alpha   90.00
_cell.angle_beta   90.00
_cell.angle_gamma   90.00
#
_symmetry.space_group_name_H-M   'P 1'
#
loop_
_entity.id
_entity.type
_entity.pdbx_description
1 polymer ?
#
loop_
_entity_poly.entity_id
_entity_poly.type
_entity_poly.pdbx_seq_one_letter_code
_entity_poly.pdbx_strand_id
1 'polypeptide(L)'
;MARSADIDINAGARLDRLPTCGFHWRILALIGAGMFLDAFDIYLAGGVLGAVLKDGWSTLELNAAFVSATFVGMTIGAWLSGILGDRFGRRFSYQMNLAIFGLASIAAAFAPNMMVLIVLRFIIGIGLGAEIVVGYATLTEFVPAASRGRWIGLLAVITNFSLFASSMVGLWVIPTLGWRYMFGLVGILAMVVWILRKSMPESPRWLAANGRADEAEDILSAIEAEAARKGPLSAVVASVPAQESAGSVWRLFQPPYLARTLLGSLLHIVVGFSLYGFIGWLPSFMVKGGHSVVSSLGYTSVMALGGPVGSLIGLVLADRLGRRLSIVGSSIAAAVLGLAYPHMADGIALAAVGFLLVTAIYVMLATGFAMHVPELFPTRYRLR
;
A
#
# COMPACT_ATOMS: atom_id res chain seq x y z
N MET A 1 18.87 -31.26 -30.59
CA MET A 1 18.07 -30.72 -29.50
C MET A 1 16.83 -30.10 -30.12
N ALA A 2 15.69 -30.79 -30.05
CA ALA A 2 14.42 -30.34 -30.56
C ALA A 2 13.96 -29.15 -29.71
N ARG A 3 13.64 -27.97 -30.34
CA ARG A 3 12.89 -26.91 -29.75
C ARG A 3 11.55 -27.54 -29.27
N SER A 4 11.33 -27.57 -27.96
CA SER A 4 10.01 -27.87 -27.42
C SER A 4 9.03 -26.91 -28.09
N ALA A 5 7.99 -27.46 -28.69
CA ALA A 5 6.90 -26.67 -29.28
C ALA A 5 6.48 -25.64 -28.23
N ASP A 6 6.39 -24.36 -28.64
CA ASP A 6 5.83 -23.27 -27.82
C ASP A 6 4.39 -23.68 -27.46
N ILE A 7 4.22 -24.30 -26.29
CA ILE A 7 2.91 -24.57 -25.73
C ILE A 7 2.41 -23.21 -25.28
N ASP A 8 1.54 -22.61 -26.08
CA ASP A 8 0.84 -21.39 -25.69
C ASP A 8 -0.18 -21.77 -24.58
N ILE A 9 0.29 -21.74 -23.33
CA ILE A 9 -0.46 -22.13 -22.13
C ILE A 9 -1.64 -21.20 -21.91
N ASN A 10 -1.67 -20.04 -22.56
CA ASN A 10 -2.68 -18.99 -22.40
C ASN A 10 -3.03 -18.72 -20.93
N ALA A 11 -1.99 -18.63 -20.08
CA ALA A 11 -2.11 -18.50 -18.63
C ALA A 11 -3.08 -17.34 -18.22
N GLY A 12 -3.07 -16.28 -19.01
CA GLY A 12 -3.98 -15.14 -18.81
C GLY A 12 -5.45 -15.52 -18.92
N ALA A 13 -5.85 -16.13 -20.02
CA ALA A 13 -7.24 -16.50 -20.28
C ALA A 13 -7.73 -17.60 -19.32
N ARG A 14 -6.84 -18.54 -18.94
CA ARG A 14 -7.17 -19.58 -17.98
C ARG A 14 -7.46 -19.00 -16.58
N LEU A 15 -6.66 -18.04 -16.11
CA LEU A 15 -6.91 -17.35 -14.84
C LEU A 15 -8.16 -16.46 -14.92
N ASP A 16 -8.39 -15.79 -16.04
CA ASP A 16 -9.49 -14.85 -16.21
C ASP A 16 -10.88 -15.55 -16.26
N ARG A 17 -10.94 -16.84 -16.63
CA ARG A 17 -12.20 -17.64 -16.64
C ARG A 17 -12.59 -18.21 -15.28
N LEU A 18 -11.69 -18.16 -14.28
CA LEU A 18 -11.92 -18.81 -13.00
C LEU A 18 -13.02 -18.13 -12.19
N PRO A 19 -13.95 -18.92 -11.59
CA PRO A 19 -14.84 -18.39 -10.58
C PRO A 19 -14.05 -18.04 -9.31
N THR A 20 -14.54 -17.08 -8.53
CA THR A 20 -13.96 -16.77 -7.22
C THR A 20 -13.96 -18.01 -6.32
N CYS A 21 -12.78 -18.49 -5.92
CA CYS A 21 -12.59 -19.67 -5.09
C CYS A 21 -11.69 -19.38 -3.88
N GLY A 22 -11.42 -20.38 -3.04
CA GLY A 22 -10.59 -20.27 -1.83
C GLY A 22 -9.18 -19.76 -2.12
N PHE A 23 -8.62 -20.15 -3.25
CA PHE A 23 -7.32 -19.69 -3.72
C PHE A 23 -7.23 -18.16 -3.75
N HIS A 24 -8.20 -17.47 -4.36
CA HIS A 24 -8.17 -16.00 -4.47
C HIS A 24 -8.21 -15.31 -3.10
N TRP A 25 -9.02 -15.83 -2.16
CA TRP A 25 -9.08 -15.31 -0.80
C TRP A 25 -7.77 -15.53 -0.03
N ARG A 26 -7.13 -16.69 -0.23
CA ARG A 26 -5.82 -17.00 0.36
C ARG A 26 -4.74 -16.05 -0.18
N ILE A 27 -4.72 -15.80 -1.50
CA ILE A 27 -3.80 -14.82 -2.11
C ILE A 27 -4.06 -13.42 -1.55
N LEU A 28 -5.33 -12.96 -1.51
CA LEU A 28 -5.67 -11.66 -0.92
C LEU A 28 -5.23 -11.57 0.55
N ALA A 29 -5.45 -12.60 1.35
CA ALA A 29 -5.08 -12.60 2.76
C ALA A 29 -3.56 -12.49 2.94
N LEU A 30 -2.77 -13.25 2.18
CA LEU A 30 -1.32 -13.25 2.29
C LEU A 30 -0.69 -11.94 1.78
N ILE A 31 -1.17 -11.40 0.66
CA ILE A 31 -0.72 -10.10 0.14
C ILE A 31 -1.21 -8.98 1.07
N GLY A 32 -2.49 -9.04 1.45
CA GLY A 32 -3.10 -8.04 2.32
C GLY A 32 -2.45 -7.96 3.70
N ALA A 33 -2.03 -9.09 4.27
CA ALA A 33 -1.30 -9.10 5.55
C ALA A 33 0.05 -8.35 5.46
N GLY A 34 0.84 -8.56 4.39
CA GLY A 34 2.07 -7.81 4.20
C GLY A 34 1.82 -6.32 4.00
N MET A 35 0.96 -5.96 3.04
CA MET A 35 0.63 -4.56 2.78
C MET A 35 -0.03 -3.86 3.97
N PHE A 36 -0.78 -4.59 4.80
CA PHE A 36 -1.30 -4.08 6.07
C PHE A 36 -0.17 -3.73 7.03
N LEU A 37 0.82 -4.62 7.19
CA LEU A 37 1.97 -4.39 8.07
C LEU A 37 2.84 -3.23 7.57
N ASP A 38 3.00 -3.10 6.25
CA ASP A 38 3.72 -1.98 5.64
C ASP A 38 3.06 -0.64 5.97
N ALA A 39 1.76 -0.53 5.72
CA ALA A 39 1.02 0.67 6.04
C ALA A 39 0.96 0.91 7.56
N PHE A 40 0.82 -0.14 8.37
CA PHE A 40 0.90 -0.07 9.83
C PHE A 40 2.24 0.52 10.28
N ASP A 41 3.36 0.09 9.68
CA ASP A 41 4.69 0.59 10.00
C ASP A 41 4.89 2.07 9.60
N ILE A 42 4.33 2.49 8.46
CA ILE A 42 4.35 3.91 8.07
C ILE A 42 3.63 4.77 9.11
N TYR A 43 2.46 4.33 9.58
CA TYR A 43 1.64 5.10 10.51
C TYR A 43 2.10 5.01 11.97
N LEU A 44 2.76 3.92 12.38
CA LEU A 44 3.35 3.84 13.73
C LEU A 44 4.38 4.94 13.97
N ALA A 45 5.03 5.40 12.90
CA ALA A 45 6.03 6.46 12.97
C ALA A 45 5.50 7.71 13.70
N GLY A 46 4.26 8.12 13.43
CA GLY A 46 3.66 9.28 14.09
C GLY A 46 3.66 9.18 15.61
N GLY A 47 3.20 8.05 16.15
CA GLY A 47 3.18 7.79 17.59
C GLY A 47 4.56 7.66 18.20
N VAL A 48 5.46 6.93 17.53
CA VAL A 48 6.85 6.75 17.96
C VAL A 48 7.59 8.10 18.00
N LEU A 49 7.48 8.90 16.94
CA LEU A 49 8.16 10.20 16.87
C LEU A 49 7.67 11.18 17.93
N GLY A 50 6.37 11.13 18.30
CA GLY A 50 5.84 11.87 19.42
C GLY A 50 6.46 11.43 20.76
N ALA A 51 6.61 10.13 20.98
CA ALA A 51 7.18 9.59 22.20
C ALA A 51 8.67 9.92 22.34
N VAL A 52 9.50 9.68 21.31
CA VAL A 52 10.95 9.97 21.34
C VAL A 52 11.24 11.45 21.48
N LEU A 53 10.36 12.32 20.96
CA LEU A 53 10.48 13.77 21.13
C LEU A 53 10.22 14.15 22.60
N LYS A 54 9.19 13.59 23.23
CA LYS A 54 8.87 13.82 24.65
C LYS A 54 9.97 13.36 25.57
N ASP A 55 10.57 12.19 25.29
CA ASP A 55 11.62 11.59 26.10
C ASP A 55 12.98 12.30 25.91
N GLY A 56 13.06 13.32 25.04
CA GLY A 56 14.31 14.03 24.73
C GLY A 56 15.32 13.16 23.96
N TRP A 57 14.91 12.02 23.43
CA TRP A 57 15.75 11.10 22.67
C TRP A 57 15.91 11.52 21.19
N SER A 58 15.07 12.46 20.72
CA SER A 58 15.09 13.02 19.38
C SER A 58 14.74 14.51 19.38
N THR A 59 14.98 15.16 18.23
CA THR A 59 14.54 16.54 17.93
C THR A 59 13.58 16.53 16.73
N LEU A 60 12.94 17.66 16.44
CA LEU A 60 12.07 17.76 15.26
C LEU A 60 12.87 17.59 13.95
N GLU A 61 14.11 18.05 13.90
CA GLU A 61 15.00 17.89 12.74
C GLU A 61 15.35 16.41 12.52
N LEU A 62 15.68 15.69 13.59
CA LEU A 62 15.95 14.25 13.50
C LEU A 62 14.69 13.46 13.16
N ASN A 63 13.52 13.87 13.67
CA ASN A 63 12.24 13.29 13.27
C ASN A 63 11.96 13.52 11.78
N ALA A 64 12.27 14.72 11.26
CA ALA A 64 12.14 14.99 9.84
C ALA A 64 13.12 14.13 9.01
N ALA A 65 14.35 13.95 9.46
CA ALA A 65 15.34 13.08 8.81
C ALA A 65 14.85 11.60 8.80
N PHE A 66 14.26 11.12 9.89
CA PHE A 66 13.66 9.78 9.98
C PHE A 66 12.56 9.58 8.94
N VAL A 67 11.62 10.53 8.83
CA VAL A 67 10.52 10.46 7.85
C VAL A 67 11.08 10.54 6.43
N SER A 68 12.00 11.47 6.16
CA SER A 68 12.64 11.64 4.86
C SER A 68 13.41 10.39 4.43
N ALA A 69 14.19 9.78 5.34
CA ALA A 69 14.92 8.55 5.07
C ALA A 69 13.96 7.41 4.67
N THR A 70 12.79 7.31 5.32
CA THR A 70 11.75 6.34 4.95
C THR A 70 11.33 6.53 3.50
N PHE A 71 10.94 7.74 3.10
CA PHE A 71 10.43 7.98 1.75
C PHE A 71 11.50 7.87 0.66
N VAL A 72 12.75 8.25 0.95
CA VAL A 72 13.87 8.00 0.04
C VAL A 72 14.08 6.48 -0.13
N GLY A 73 14.07 5.72 0.96
CA GLY A 73 14.12 4.27 0.92
C GLY A 73 12.97 3.66 0.10
N MET A 74 11.73 4.12 0.33
CA MET A 74 10.54 3.66 -0.42
C MET A 74 10.67 3.92 -1.92
N THR A 75 11.17 5.09 -2.31
CA THR A 75 11.38 5.42 -3.73
C THR A 75 12.38 4.48 -4.39
N ILE A 76 13.50 4.22 -3.72
CA ILE A 76 14.53 3.29 -4.21
C ILE A 76 13.99 1.87 -4.24
N GLY A 77 13.28 1.43 -3.19
CA GLY A 77 12.67 0.11 -3.08
C GLY A 77 11.64 -0.15 -4.17
N ALA A 78 10.75 0.80 -4.43
CA ALA A 78 9.74 0.72 -5.47
C ALA A 78 10.38 0.53 -6.87
N TRP A 79 11.45 1.28 -7.15
CA TRP A 79 12.19 1.18 -8.41
C TRP A 79 12.91 -0.16 -8.55
N LEU A 80 13.64 -0.57 -7.50
CA LEU A 80 14.37 -1.84 -7.49
C LEU A 80 13.44 -3.05 -7.61
N SER A 81 12.28 -3.02 -6.97
CA SER A 81 11.33 -4.13 -6.96
C SER A 81 10.73 -4.40 -8.34
N GLY A 82 10.51 -3.36 -9.14
CA GLY A 82 10.08 -3.52 -10.54
C GLY A 82 11.11 -4.32 -11.33
N ILE A 83 12.40 -3.95 -11.24
CA ILE A 83 13.50 -4.64 -11.94
C ILE A 83 13.66 -6.07 -11.43
N LEU A 84 13.67 -6.26 -10.11
CA LEU A 84 13.88 -7.58 -9.49
C LEU A 84 12.69 -8.51 -9.75
N GLY A 85 11.45 -7.98 -9.67
CA GLY A 85 10.23 -8.75 -9.93
C GLY A 85 10.11 -9.21 -11.39
N ASP A 86 10.58 -8.40 -12.35
CA ASP A 86 10.59 -8.79 -13.75
C ASP A 86 11.69 -9.83 -14.05
N ARG A 87 12.86 -9.71 -13.40
CA ARG A 87 14.00 -10.59 -13.65
C ARG A 87 13.94 -11.92 -12.88
N PHE A 88 13.56 -11.90 -11.61
CA PHE A 88 13.63 -13.06 -10.70
C PHE A 88 12.27 -13.64 -10.31
N GLY A 89 11.19 -13.01 -10.74
CA GLY A 89 9.82 -13.41 -10.43
C GLY A 89 9.21 -12.66 -9.25
N ARG A 90 7.88 -12.76 -9.16
CA ARG A 90 7.11 -12.05 -8.13
C ARG A 90 7.38 -12.65 -6.76
N ARG A 91 7.48 -13.98 -6.67
CA ARG A 91 7.75 -14.72 -5.44
C ARG A 91 9.08 -14.30 -4.81
N PHE A 92 10.14 -14.21 -5.59
CA PHE A 92 11.45 -13.76 -5.09
C PHE A 92 11.35 -12.33 -4.54
N SER A 93 10.77 -11.41 -5.32
CA SER A 93 10.69 -10.00 -4.96
C SER A 93 9.92 -9.79 -3.64
N TYR A 94 8.71 -10.33 -3.50
CA TYR A 94 7.94 -10.12 -2.27
C TYR A 94 8.55 -10.84 -1.05
N GLN A 95 9.23 -11.96 -1.22
CA GLN A 95 9.94 -12.64 -0.14
C GLN A 95 11.13 -11.81 0.35
N MET A 96 11.92 -11.27 -0.57
CA MET A 96 13.07 -10.46 -0.23
C MET A 96 12.66 -9.15 0.45
N ASN A 97 11.65 -8.48 -0.07
CA ASN A 97 11.16 -7.21 0.47
C ASN A 97 10.69 -7.36 1.93
N LEU A 98 9.87 -8.37 2.18
CA LEU A 98 9.33 -8.63 3.52
C LEU A 98 10.42 -9.10 4.51
N ALA A 99 11.44 -9.82 4.04
CA ALA A 99 12.59 -10.17 4.87
C ALA A 99 13.42 -8.93 5.24
N ILE A 100 13.72 -8.05 4.28
CA ILE A 100 14.43 -6.79 4.53
C ILE A 100 13.66 -5.94 5.53
N PHE A 101 12.37 -5.73 5.29
CA PHE A 101 11.47 -4.97 6.16
C PHE A 101 11.42 -5.55 7.56
N GLY A 102 11.14 -6.84 7.71
CA GLY A 102 10.98 -7.49 9.00
C GLY A 102 12.27 -7.51 9.83
N LEU A 103 13.41 -7.87 9.22
CA LEU A 103 14.70 -7.89 9.92
C LEU A 103 15.16 -6.49 10.33
N ALA A 104 15.00 -5.50 9.46
CA ALA A 104 15.35 -4.12 9.79
C ALA A 104 14.44 -3.53 10.87
N SER A 105 13.14 -3.90 10.89
CA SER A 105 12.21 -3.49 11.96
C SER A 105 12.56 -4.13 13.30
N ILE A 106 12.95 -5.41 13.32
CA ILE A 106 13.47 -6.04 14.55
C ILE A 106 14.72 -5.31 15.04
N ALA A 107 15.67 -5.03 14.13
CA ALA A 107 16.88 -4.29 14.48
C ALA A 107 16.57 -2.88 15.01
N ALA A 108 15.54 -2.20 14.48
CA ALA A 108 15.10 -0.89 14.92
C ALA A 108 14.62 -0.87 16.38
N ALA A 109 14.06 -1.97 16.88
CA ALA A 109 13.71 -2.10 18.29
C ALA A 109 14.92 -1.99 19.22
N PHE A 110 16.11 -2.32 18.76
CA PHE A 110 17.37 -2.29 19.51
C PHE A 110 18.26 -1.08 19.18
N ALA A 111 17.75 -0.11 18.42
CA ALA A 111 18.54 1.06 18.01
C ALA A 111 19.09 1.83 19.25
N PRO A 112 20.41 2.04 19.35
CA PRO A 112 21.02 2.71 20.51
C PRO A 112 20.83 4.23 20.46
N ASN A 113 20.65 4.82 19.31
CA ASN A 113 20.47 6.25 19.11
C ASN A 113 19.65 6.55 17.85
N MET A 114 19.25 7.83 17.71
CA MET A 114 18.37 8.26 16.61
C MET A 114 19.03 8.12 15.22
N MET A 115 20.36 8.30 15.12
CA MET A 115 21.06 8.15 13.85
C MET A 115 21.01 6.72 13.32
N VAL A 116 21.23 5.73 14.18
CA VAL A 116 21.08 4.30 13.82
C VAL A 116 19.64 4.00 13.43
N LEU A 117 18.67 4.55 14.17
CA LEU A 117 17.24 4.38 13.84
C LEU A 117 16.90 4.99 12.48
N ILE A 118 17.45 6.14 12.10
CA ILE A 118 17.27 6.77 10.79
C ILE A 118 17.84 5.87 9.67
N VAL A 119 19.02 5.30 9.86
CA VAL A 119 19.61 4.37 8.88
C VAL A 119 18.74 3.13 8.72
N LEU A 120 18.30 2.53 9.83
CA LEU A 120 17.40 1.38 9.79
C LEU A 120 16.07 1.73 9.14
N ARG A 121 15.56 2.94 9.37
CA ARG A 121 14.34 3.43 8.75
C ARG A 121 14.45 3.58 7.23
N PHE A 122 15.62 3.98 6.73
CA PHE A 122 15.91 3.95 5.30
C PHE A 122 15.84 2.52 4.73
N ILE A 123 16.44 1.54 5.43
CA ILE A 123 16.41 0.12 5.02
C ILE A 123 14.99 -0.43 5.07
N ILE A 124 14.24 -0.14 6.13
CA ILE A 124 12.80 -0.47 6.25
C ILE A 124 12.06 0.13 5.04
N GLY A 125 12.32 1.40 4.72
CA GLY A 125 11.71 2.08 3.59
C GLY A 125 11.92 1.34 2.26
N ILE A 126 13.10 0.79 2.00
CA ILE A 126 13.35 -0.01 0.78
C ILE A 126 12.39 -1.19 0.70
N GLY A 127 12.20 -1.93 1.80
CA GLY A 127 11.24 -3.04 1.86
C GLY A 127 9.80 -2.58 1.60
N LEU A 128 9.36 -1.50 2.29
CA LEU A 128 8.01 -0.94 2.20
C LEU A 128 7.65 -0.50 0.77
N GLY A 129 8.53 0.28 0.12
CA GLY A 129 8.27 0.78 -1.23
C GLY A 129 8.20 -0.34 -2.26
N ALA A 130 9.04 -1.35 -2.10
CA ALA A 130 9.05 -2.53 -2.95
C ALA A 130 7.75 -3.36 -2.81
N GLU A 131 7.25 -3.54 -1.60
CA GLU A 131 6.06 -4.32 -1.31
C GLU A 131 4.80 -3.73 -1.94
N ILE A 132 4.63 -2.40 -1.90
CA ILE A 132 3.47 -1.73 -2.50
C ILE A 132 3.37 -2.06 -4.00
N VAL A 133 4.48 -1.96 -4.72
CA VAL A 133 4.49 -2.22 -6.17
C VAL A 133 4.20 -3.70 -6.47
N VAL A 134 4.91 -4.60 -5.80
CA VAL A 134 4.80 -6.04 -6.04
C VAL A 134 3.45 -6.58 -5.55
N GLY A 135 2.92 -6.09 -4.44
CA GLY A 135 1.65 -6.54 -3.88
C GLY A 135 0.47 -6.32 -4.83
N TYR A 136 0.30 -5.09 -5.34
CA TYR A 136 -0.75 -4.81 -6.32
C TYR A 136 -0.54 -5.56 -7.63
N ALA A 137 0.69 -5.61 -8.14
CA ALA A 137 1.01 -6.35 -9.37
C ALA A 137 0.66 -7.83 -9.22
N THR A 138 1.12 -8.47 -8.15
CA THR A 138 0.88 -9.90 -7.90
C THR A 138 -0.61 -10.21 -7.75
N LEU A 139 -1.36 -9.41 -6.98
CA LEU A 139 -2.80 -9.63 -6.84
C LEU A 139 -3.51 -9.58 -8.21
N THR A 140 -3.18 -8.59 -9.05
CA THR A 140 -3.80 -8.43 -10.36
C THR A 140 -3.46 -9.55 -11.34
N GLU A 141 -2.35 -10.25 -11.15
CA GLU A 141 -1.94 -11.39 -11.96
C GLU A 141 -2.74 -12.67 -11.64
N PHE A 142 -3.20 -12.83 -10.39
CA PHE A 142 -3.95 -14.01 -9.96
C PHE A 142 -5.47 -13.88 -10.03
N VAL A 143 -6.01 -12.66 -9.98
CA VAL A 143 -7.46 -12.45 -9.93
C VAL A 143 -8.06 -12.27 -11.32
N PRO A 144 -9.31 -12.77 -11.54
CA PRO A 144 -10.01 -12.61 -12.81
C PRO A 144 -10.19 -11.16 -13.22
N ALA A 145 -9.99 -10.87 -14.52
CA ALA A 145 -10.08 -9.50 -15.04
C ALA A 145 -11.41 -8.82 -14.76
N ALA A 146 -12.54 -9.56 -14.86
CA ALA A 146 -13.89 -9.06 -14.62
C ALA A 146 -14.13 -8.56 -13.18
N SER A 147 -13.42 -9.11 -12.19
CA SER A 147 -13.59 -8.76 -10.77
C SER A 147 -12.36 -8.05 -10.17
N ARG A 148 -11.35 -7.75 -10.99
CA ARG A 148 -10.06 -7.18 -10.56
C ARG A 148 -10.21 -5.92 -9.74
N GLY A 149 -11.08 -5.00 -10.16
CA GLY A 149 -11.35 -3.76 -9.42
C GLY A 149 -11.87 -4.02 -8.00
N ARG A 150 -12.72 -5.03 -7.81
CA ARG A 150 -13.23 -5.43 -6.48
C ARG A 150 -12.10 -5.95 -5.58
N TRP A 151 -11.20 -6.77 -6.12
CA TRP A 151 -10.06 -7.31 -5.37
C TRP A 151 -9.07 -6.23 -4.96
N ILE A 152 -8.78 -5.29 -5.86
CA ILE A 152 -7.94 -4.11 -5.57
C ILE A 152 -8.60 -3.25 -4.49
N GLY A 153 -9.92 -3.05 -4.58
CA GLY A 153 -10.68 -2.30 -3.57
C GLY A 153 -10.63 -2.96 -2.19
N LEU A 154 -10.78 -4.29 -2.11
CA LEU A 154 -10.65 -5.04 -0.85
C LEU A 154 -9.24 -4.90 -0.27
N LEU A 155 -8.21 -5.02 -1.09
CA LEU A 155 -6.83 -4.83 -0.66
C LEU A 155 -6.61 -3.41 -0.12
N ALA A 156 -7.15 -2.40 -0.79
CA ALA A 156 -7.06 -1.01 -0.33
C ALA A 156 -7.77 -0.80 1.02
N VAL A 157 -8.93 -1.41 1.25
CA VAL A 157 -9.63 -1.36 2.55
C VAL A 157 -8.77 -1.99 3.65
N ILE A 158 -8.18 -3.17 3.40
CA ILE A 158 -7.27 -3.84 4.34
C ILE A 158 -6.09 -2.92 4.67
N THR A 159 -5.45 -2.34 3.65
CA THR A 159 -4.30 -1.46 3.82
C THR A 159 -4.68 -0.17 4.57
N ASN A 160 -5.81 0.44 4.24
CA ASN A 160 -6.23 1.70 4.88
C ASN A 160 -6.70 1.52 6.33
N PHE A 161 -7.13 0.31 6.72
CA PHE A 161 -7.47 0.00 8.11
C PHE A 161 -6.23 0.04 9.03
N SER A 162 -5.04 -0.07 8.49
CA SER A 162 -3.77 -0.07 9.24
C SER A 162 -3.51 1.24 9.99
N LEU A 163 -3.99 2.40 9.47
CA LEU A 163 -3.89 3.68 10.17
C LEU A 163 -4.57 3.62 11.55
N PHE A 164 -5.81 3.15 11.58
CA PHE A 164 -6.56 2.98 12.82
C PHE A 164 -5.91 1.93 13.73
N ALA A 165 -5.55 0.78 13.18
CA ALA A 165 -4.93 -0.30 13.93
C ALA A 165 -3.59 0.13 14.55
N SER A 166 -2.74 0.85 13.80
CA SER A 166 -1.47 1.37 14.28
C SER A 166 -1.64 2.38 15.42
N SER A 167 -2.59 3.30 15.29
CA SER A 167 -2.89 4.28 16.33
C SER A 167 -3.42 3.62 17.60
N MET A 168 -4.33 2.64 17.47
CA MET A 168 -4.89 1.89 18.61
C MET A 168 -3.83 1.04 19.33
N VAL A 169 -3.02 0.30 18.59
CA VAL A 169 -1.92 -0.49 19.18
C VAL A 169 -0.91 0.46 19.82
N GLY A 170 -0.57 1.56 19.17
CA GLY A 170 0.33 2.59 19.70
C GLY A 170 -0.16 3.21 21.00
N LEU A 171 -1.46 3.49 21.10
CA LEU A 171 -2.10 4.04 22.31
C LEU A 171 -1.89 3.15 23.53
N TRP A 172 -1.85 1.83 23.33
CA TRP A 172 -1.62 0.87 24.44
C TRP A 172 -0.14 0.53 24.60
N VAL A 173 0.57 0.20 23.54
CA VAL A 173 1.95 -0.30 23.58
C VAL A 173 2.94 0.79 24.01
N ILE A 174 2.84 2.00 23.44
CA ILE A 174 3.84 3.05 23.67
C ILE A 174 3.88 3.50 25.12
N PRO A 175 2.74 3.77 25.82
CA PRO A 175 2.76 4.19 27.21
C PRO A 175 3.13 3.08 28.19
N THR A 176 2.83 1.80 27.87
CA THR A 176 2.99 0.67 28.79
C THR A 176 4.33 -0.05 28.64
N LEU A 177 4.75 -0.28 27.40
CA LEU A 177 5.94 -1.07 27.06
C LEU A 177 7.06 -0.19 26.48
N GLY A 178 6.71 0.94 25.90
CA GLY A 178 7.62 1.85 25.22
C GLY A 178 7.60 1.70 23.69
N TRP A 179 8.07 2.73 23.02
CA TRP A 179 8.03 2.86 21.55
C TRP A 179 8.83 1.78 20.80
N ARG A 180 9.88 1.22 21.41
CA ARG A 180 10.72 0.18 20.81
C ARG A 180 9.94 -1.09 20.49
N TYR A 181 8.98 -1.42 21.34
CA TYR A 181 8.13 -2.59 21.15
C TYR A 181 7.23 -2.49 19.91
N MET A 182 6.93 -1.28 19.42
CA MET A 182 6.19 -1.11 18.18
C MET A 182 6.98 -1.67 16.97
N PHE A 183 8.28 -1.38 16.89
CA PHE A 183 9.16 -1.94 15.85
C PHE A 183 9.33 -3.46 16.00
N GLY A 184 9.54 -3.94 17.21
CA GLY A 184 9.66 -5.37 17.49
C GLY A 184 8.41 -6.14 17.09
N LEU A 185 7.23 -5.63 17.45
CA LEU A 185 5.93 -6.21 17.08
C LEU A 185 5.77 -6.33 15.55
N VAL A 186 5.98 -5.23 14.85
CA VAL A 186 5.85 -5.20 13.38
C VAL A 186 6.87 -6.14 12.73
N GLY A 187 8.12 -6.10 13.17
CA GLY A 187 9.16 -6.95 12.63
C GLY A 187 8.88 -8.44 12.82
N ILE A 188 8.41 -8.85 14.00
CA ILE A 188 8.02 -10.25 14.29
C ILE A 188 6.84 -10.65 13.41
N LEU A 189 5.79 -9.83 13.34
CA LEU A 189 4.63 -10.11 12.49
C LEU A 189 5.02 -10.19 11.00
N ALA A 190 5.93 -9.33 10.54
CA ALA A 190 6.46 -9.39 9.18
C ALA A 190 7.19 -10.71 8.91
N MET A 191 7.97 -11.21 9.86
CA MET A 191 8.63 -12.51 9.73
C MET A 191 7.63 -13.68 9.74
N VAL A 192 6.54 -13.59 10.49
CA VAL A 192 5.44 -14.57 10.43
C VAL A 192 4.80 -14.55 9.05
N VAL A 193 4.45 -13.39 8.52
CA VAL A 193 3.87 -13.27 7.17
C VAL A 193 4.87 -13.74 6.11
N TRP A 194 6.16 -13.46 6.27
CA TRP A 194 7.22 -13.96 5.40
C TRP A 194 7.24 -15.49 5.32
N ILE A 195 7.10 -16.18 6.46
CA ILE A 195 7.01 -17.64 6.51
C ILE A 195 5.73 -18.13 5.82
N LEU A 196 4.58 -17.52 6.12
CA LEU A 196 3.29 -17.89 5.53
C LEU A 196 3.29 -17.71 4.01
N ARG A 197 3.91 -16.64 3.50
CA ARG A 197 4.02 -16.36 2.07
C ARG A 197 4.91 -17.33 1.30
N LYS A 198 5.71 -18.18 1.97
CA LYS A 198 6.45 -19.26 1.28
C LYS A 198 5.51 -20.23 0.58
N SER A 199 4.26 -20.33 1.03
CA SER A 199 3.22 -21.15 0.40
C SER A 199 2.60 -20.52 -0.86
N MET A 200 2.89 -19.25 -1.16
CA MET A 200 2.40 -18.60 -2.37
C MET A 200 3.14 -19.16 -3.60
N PRO A 201 2.41 -19.54 -4.66
CA PRO A 201 3.03 -19.93 -5.92
C PRO A 201 3.65 -18.73 -6.63
N GLU A 202 4.55 -18.98 -7.59
CA GLU A 202 4.99 -17.96 -8.56
C GLU A 202 3.83 -17.63 -9.52
N SER A 203 3.88 -16.45 -10.13
CA SER A 203 2.88 -16.04 -11.12
C SER A 203 2.94 -16.90 -12.38
N PRO A 204 1.86 -17.62 -12.74
CA PRO A 204 1.80 -18.39 -13.97
C PRO A 204 1.99 -17.54 -15.23
N ARG A 205 1.53 -16.26 -15.18
CA ARG A 205 1.73 -15.32 -16.28
C ARG A 205 3.20 -14.96 -16.46
N TRP A 206 3.93 -14.79 -15.36
CA TRP A 206 5.37 -14.52 -15.39
C TRP A 206 6.15 -15.74 -15.83
N LEU A 207 5.82 -16.94 -15.33
CA LEU A 207 6.46 -18.20 -15.71
C LEU A 207 6.31 -18.47 -17.22
N ALA A 208 5.10 -18.32 -17.76
CA ALA A 208 4.84 -18.48 -19.18
C ALA A 208 5.64 -17.46 -20.02
N ALA A 209 5.70 -16.20 -19.60
CA ALA A 209 6.48 -15.16 -20.30
C ALA A 209 8.01 -15.40 -20.26
N ASN A 210 8.50 -16.17 -19.29
CA ASN A 210 9.92 -16.51 -19.13
C ASN A 210 10.28 -17.93 -19.60
N GLY A 211 9.44 -18.59 -20.42
CA GLY A 211 9.71 -19.89 -21.00
C GLY A 211 9.65 -21.08 -20.03
N ARG A 212 9.08 -20.89 -18.81
CA ARG A 212 8.88 -21.92 -17.79
C ARG A 212 7.47 -22.48 -17.85
N ALA A 213 7.10 -22.98 -19.04
CA ALA A 213 5.76 -23.40 -19.39
C ALA A 213 5.24 -24.55 -18.50
N ASP A 214 6.08 -25.56 -18.22
CA ASP A 214 5.70 -26.72 -17.42
C ASP A 214 5.33 -26.33 -15.98
N GLU A 215 6.10 -25.46 -15.36
CA GLU A 215 5.81 -24.97 -14.02
C GLU A 215 4.54 -24.09 -13.96
N ALA A 216 4.31 -23.31 -15.03
CA ALA A 216 3.08 -22.53 -15.15
C ALA A 216 1.85 -23.46 -15.28
N GLU A 217 1.98 -24.56 -16.04
CA GLU A 217 0.93 -25.56 -16.22
C GLU A 217 0.58 -26.26 -14.89
N ASP A 218 1.58 -26.69 -14.14
CA ASP A 218 1.38 -27.33 -12.83
C ASP A 218 0.60 -26.42 -11.87
N ILE A 219 0.99 -25.15 -11.78
CA ILE A 219 0.31 -24.18 -10.91
C ILE A 219 -1.12 -23.90 -11.41
N LEU A 220 -1.31 -23.71 -12.72
CA LEU A 220 -2.62 -23.46 -13.30
C LEU A 220 -3.57 -24.64 -13.10
N SER A 221 -3.10 -25.85 -13.35
CA SER A 221 -3.87 -27.07 -13.16
C SER A 221 -4.30 -27.27 -11.71
N ALA A 222 -3.42 -26.95 -10.74
CA ALA A 222 -3.76 -26.98 -9.31
C ALA A 222 -4.85 -25.95 -8.95
N ILE A 223 -4.76 -24.71 -9.48
CA ILE A 223 -5.75 -23.64 -9.25
C ILE A 223 -7.09 -24.01 -9.90
N GLU A 224 -7.06 -24.53 -11.14
CA GLU A 224 -8.26 -24.94 -11.86
C GLU A 224 -8.96 -26.11 -11.16
N ALA A 225 -8.21 -27.09 -10.64
CA ALA A 225 -8.76 -28.20 -9.85
C ALA A 225 -9.46 -27.71 -8.57
N GLU A 226 -8.91 -26.70 -7.89
CA GLU A 226 -9.56 -26.06 -6.73
C GLU A 226 -10.83 -25.30 -7.16
N ALA A 227 -10.78 -24.57 -8.26
CA ALA A 227 -11.90 -23.81 -8.78
C ALA A 227 -13.05 -24.72 -9.28
N ALA A 228 -12.71 -25.82 -9.95
CA ALA A 228 -13.67 -26.80 -10.47
C ALA A 228 -14.51 -27.49 -9.38
N ARG A 229 -14.06 -27.50 -8.13
CA ARG A 229 -14.88 -27.97 -6.99
C ARG A 229 -16.13 -27.12 -6.75
N LYS A 230 -16.18 -25.90 -7.27
CA LYS A 230 -17.33 -24.98 -7.16
C LYS A 230 -18.31 -25.07 -8.34
N GLY A 231 -17.91 -25.71 -9.42
CA GLY A 231 -18.71 -25.86 -10.62
C GLY A 231 -17.87 -26.02 -11.88
N PRO A 232 -18.50 -26.35 -13.01
CA PRO A 232 -17.76 -26.51 -14.27
C PRO A 232 -17.10 -25.19 -14.68
N LEU A 233 -15.87 -25.29 -15.17
CA LEU A 233 -15.13 -24.14 -15.68
C LEU A 233 -15.62 -23.77 -17.08
N SER A 234 -15.76 -22.48 -17.35
CA SER A 234 -16.07 -21.97 -18.68
C SER A 234 -14.96 -22.34 -19.67
N ALA A 235 -15.30 -22.43 -20.96
CA ALA A 235 -14.30 -22.65 -22.00
C ALA A 235 -13.22 -21.54 -21.99
N VAL A 236 -11.99 -21.89 -22.30
CA VAL A 236 -10.91 -20.91 -22.47
C VAL A 236 -11.20 -20.09 -23.73
N VAL A 237 -11.58 -18.84 -23.56
CA VAL A 237 -11.63 -17.91 -24.70
C VAL A 237 -10.21 -17.40 -24.90
N ALA A 238 -9.56 -17.82 -25.97
CA ALA A 238 -8.22 -17.35 -26.29
C ALA A 238 -8.24 -15.82 -26.39
N SER A 239 -7.72 -15.16 -25.38
CA SER A 239 -7.43 -13.73 -25.49
C SER A 239 -6.19 -13.63 -26.34
N VAL A 240 -6.33 -13.07 -27.53
CA VAL A 240 -5.16 -12.62 -28.30
C VAL A 240 -4.39 -11.69 -27.35
N PRO A 241 -3.15 -12.02 -26.97
CA PRO A 241 -2.34 -11.09 -26.19
C PRO A 241 -2.33 -9.79 -27.00
N ALA A 242 -2.86 -8.72 -26.43
CA ALA A 242 -2.58 -7.42 -26.98
C ALA A 242 -1.06 -7.24 -26.83
N GLN A 243 -0.32 -7.58 -27.86
CA GLN A 243 1.09 -7.23 -28.04
C GLN A 243 1.18 -5.71 -28.24
N GLU A 244 0.67 -4.96 -27.28
CA GLU A 244 1.01 -3.57 -27.16
C GLU A 244 2.44 -3.53 -26.64
N SER A 245 3.39 -3.42 -27.56
CA SER A 245 4.79 -3.13 -27.24
C SER A 245 4.81 -2.03 -26.18
N ALA A 246 5.46 -2.32 -25.07
CA ALA A 246 5.55 -1.41 -23.94
C ALA A 246 6.08 -0.04 -24.45
N GLY A 247 5.20 0.94 -24.56
CA GLY A 247 5.56 2.27 -25.05
C GLY A 247 6.66 2.89 -24.18
N SER A 248 7.54 3.70 -24.77
CA SER A 248 8.58 4.38 -23.99
C SER A 248 7.97 5.27 -22.91
N VAL A 249 8.51 5.19 -21.67
CA VAL A 249 8.11 6.06 -20.54
C VAL A 249 8.22 7.55 -20.89
N TRP A 250 9.18 7.93 -21.72
CA TRP A 250 9.37 9.30 -22.19
C TRP A 250 8.17 9.88 -22.94
N ARG A 251 7.30 9.03 -23.52
CA ARG A 251 6.04 9.49 -24.14
C ARG A 251 5.05 10.09 -23.14
N LEU A 252 5.13 9.73 -21.86
CA LEU A 252 4.30 10.33 -20.80
C LEU A 252 4.62 11.82 -20.59
N PHE A 253 5.84 12.23 -20.92
CA PHE A 253 6.30 13.63 -20.84
C PHE A 253 6.16 14.42 -22.15
N GLN A 254 5.45 13.88 -23.12
CA GLN A 254 5.18 14.50 -24.42
C GLN A 254 3.66 14.64 -24.68
N PRO A 255 3.22 15.60 -25.51
CA PRO A 255 1.83 15.62 -25.98
C PRO A 255 1.43 14.30 -26.64
N PRO A 256 0.20 13.81 -26.42
CA PRO A 256 -0.91 14.40 -25.67
C PRO A 256 -0.93 14.03 -24.16
N TYR A 257 0.07 13.32 -23.62
CA TYR A 257 0.04 12.79 -22.26
C TYR A 257 0.59 13.75 -21.20
N LEU A 258 1.40 14.73 -21.58
CA LEU A 258 2.07 15.64 -20.64
C LEU A 258 1.11 16.26 -19.61
N ALA A 259 0.00 16.84 -20.07
CA ALA A 259 -0.98 17.46 -19.17
C ALA A 259 -1.61 16.46 -18.18
N ARG A 260 -1.85 15.22 -18.63
CA ARG A 260 -2.39 14.14 -17.79
C ARG A 260 -1.35 13.67 -16.76
N THR A 261 -0.10 13.59 -17.16
CA THR A 261 1.02 13.24 -16.28
C THR A 261 1.19 14.31 -15.20
N LEU A 262 1.19 15.61 -15.59
CA LEU A 262 1.27 16.71 -14.64
C LEU A 262 0.09 16.70 -13.65
N LEU A 263 -1.13 16.52 -14.14
CA LEU A 263 -2.33 16.44 -13.29
C LEU A 263 -2.26 15.24 -12.34
N GLY A 264 -1.90 14.06 -12.86
CA GLY A 264 -1.76 12.86 -12.02
C GLY A 264 -0.66 13.02 -10.97
N SER A 265 0.48 13.58 -11.33
CA SER A 265 1.58 13.88 -10.39
C SER A 265 1.16 14.89 -9.33
N LEU A 266 0.46 15.96 -9.71
CA LEU A 266 -0.05 16.95 -8.76
C LEU A 266 -1.02 16.33 -7.77
N LEU A 267 -1.97 15.50 -8.23
CA LEU A 267 -2.89 14.78 -7.34
C LEU A 267 -2.14 13.88 -6.37
N HIS A 268 -1.11 13.15 -6.81
CA HIS A 268 -0.27 12.32 -5.96
C HIS A 268 0.48 13.14 -4.90
N ILE A 269 1.06 14.27 -5.29
CA ILE A 269 1.78 15.17 -4.37
C ILE A 269 0.82 15.72 -3.30
N VAL A 270 -0.35 16.20 -3.70
CA VAL A 270 -1.35 16.74 -2.77
C VAL A 270 -1.85 15.68 -1.80
N VAL A 271 -2.20 14.50 -2.30
CA VAL A 271 -2.65 13.39 -1.45
C VAL A 271 -1.53 12.93 -0.52
N GLY A 272 -0.32 12.73 -1.04
CA GLY A 272 0.84 12.30 -0.25
C GLY A 272 1.19 13.32 0.84
N PHE A 273 1.21 14.60 0.51
CA PHE A 273 1.45 15.66 1.49
C PHE A 273 0.36 15.72 2.57
N SER A 274 -0.91 15.62 2.17
CA SER A 274 -2.04 15.63 3.12
C SER A 274 -2.01 14.41 4.04
N LEU A 275 -1.71 13.23 3.50
CA LEU A 275 -1.71 11.98 4.25
C LEU A 275 -0.50 11.89 5.20
N TYR A 276 0.69 12.03 4.66
CA TYR A 276 1.94 11.82 5.41
C TYR A 276 2.42 13.09 6.11
N GLY A 277 2.20 14.26 5.54
CA GLY A 277 2.55 15.55 6.15
C GLY A 277 1.63 15.93 7.30
N PHE A 278 0.33 15.68 7.19
CA PHE A 278 -0.61 15.97 8.28
C PHE A 278 -0.70 14.81 9.28
N ILE A 279 -1.17 13.63 8.83
CA ILE A 279 -1.48 12.51 9.74
C ILE A 279 -0.22 11.97 10.40
N GLY A 280 0.88 11.85 9.65
CA GLY A 280 2.14 11.31 10.17
C GLY A 280 2.80 12.19 11.24
N TRP A 281 2.61 13.51 11.19
CA TRP A 281 3.21 14.45 12.13
C TRP A 281 2.29 14.87 13.26
N LEU A 282 1.00 14.57 13.17
CA LEU A 282 -0.01 15.03 14.10
C LEU A 282 0.34 14.71 15.58
N PRO A 283 0.73 13.47 15.97
CA PRO A 283 1.09 13.19 17.36
C PRO A 283 2.29 14.01 17.84
N SER A 284 3.31 14.22 17.00
CA SER A 284 4.48 15.02 17.34
C SER A 284 4.15 16.49 17.58
N PHE A 285 3.28 17.07 16.76
CA PHE A 285 2.82 18.45 16.95
C PHE A 285 1.95 18.62 18.19
N MET A 286 1.07 17.65 18.48
CA MET A 286 0.26 17.68 19.68
C MET A 286 1.11 17.58 20.95
N VAL A 287 2.13 16.70 20.96
CA VAL A 287 3.07 16.60 22.08
C VAL A 287 3.86 17.89 22.25
N LYS A 288 4.34 18.51 21.15
CA LYS A 288 5.00 19.82 21.19
C LYS A 288 4.07 20.94 21.70
N GLY A 289 2.78 20.85 21.41
CA GLY A 289 1.74 21.75 21.89
C GLY A 289 1.35 21.51 23.37
N GLY A 290 2.02 20.60 24.08
CA GLY A 290 1.79 20.34 25.51
C GLY A 290 0.82 19.20 25.84
N HIS A 291 0.27 18.51 24.85
CA HIS A 291 -0.54 17.32 25.07
C HIS A 291 0.32 16.12 25.53
N SER A 292 -0.25 15.24 26.35
CA SER A 292 0.42 14.00 26.70
C SER A 292 0.50 13.06 25.48
N VAL A 293 1.44 12.13 25.48
CA VAL A 293 1.53 11.10 24.39
C VAL A 293 0.22 10.29 24.33
N VAL A 294 -0.35 9.94 25.49
CA VAL A 294 -1.61 9.19 25.57
C VAL A 294 -2.76 9.96 24.93
N SER A 295 -2.95 11.23 25.31
CA SER A 295 -4.03 12.03 24.74
C SER A 295 -3.82 12.27 23.23
N SER A 296 -2.59 12.52 22.80
CA SER A 296 -2.25 12.69 21.38
C SER A 296 -2.58 11.44 20.56
N LEU A 297 -2.21 10.26 21.05
CA LEU A 297 -2.54 8.99 20.41
C LEU A 297 -4.04 8.67 20.48
N GLY A 298 -4.72 9.03 21.59
CA GLY A 298 -6.16 8.87 21.72
C GLY A 298 -6.93 9.67 20.66
N TYR A 299 -6.63 10.96 20.52
CA TYR A 299 -7.22 11.79 19.47
C TYR A 299 -6.89 11.29 18.06
N THR A 300 -5.63 10.93 17.81
CA THR A 300 -5.21 10.38 16.52
C THR A 300 -5.94 9.08 16.19
N SER A 301 -6.23 8.22 17.18
CA SER A 301 -6.98 6.98 16.97
C SER A 301 -8.42 7.25 16.52
N VAL A 302 -9.09 8.25 17.12
CA VAL A 302 -10.44 8.66 16.69
C VAL A 302 -10.39 9.21 15.27
N MET A 303 -9.43 10.09 14.98
CA MET A 303 -9.24 10.65 13.63
C MET A 303 -8.94 9.58 12.59
N ALA A 304 -8.16 8.56 12.96
CA ALA A 304 -7.76 7.46 12.09
C ALA A 304 -8.93 6.59 11.59
N LEU A 305 -10.05 6.56 12.34
CA LEU A 305 -11.30 5.96 11.85
C LEU A 305 -11.81 6.62 10.57
N GLY A 306 -11.44 7.88 10.32
CA GLY A 306 -11.73 8.57 9.08
C GLY A 306 -11.12 7.89 7.84
N GLY A 307 -10.05 7.11 7.99
CA GLY A 307 -9.41 6.39 6.88
C GLY A 307 -10.34 5.37 6.22
N PRO A 308 -10.74 4.29 6.92
CA PRO A 308 -11.68 3.31 6.36
C PRO A 308 -13.03 3.92 5.99
N VAL A 309 -13.56 4.84 6.79
CA VAL A 309 -14.84 5.53 6.50
C VAL A 309 -14.72 6.36 5.22
N GLY A 310 -13.67 7.15 5.06
CA GLY A 310 -13.43 7.96 3.87
C GLY A 310 -13.22 7.11 2.62
N SER A 311 -12.52 5.99 2.73
CA SER A 311 -12.34 5.05 1.61
C SER A 311 -13.67 4.47 1.14
N LEU A 312 -14.55 4.06 2.06
CA LEU A 312 -15.88 3.55 1.73
C LEU A 312 -16.79 4.63 1.11
N ILE A 313 -16.78 5.84 1.70
CA ILE A 313 -17.53 6.99 1.14
C ILE A 313 -17.00 7.31 -0.26
N GLY A 314 -15.68 7.31 -0.46
CA GLY A 314 -15.05 7.57 -1.77
C GLY A 314 -15.52 6.59 -2.85
N LEU A 315 -15.62 5.29 -2.53
CA LEU A 315 -16.16 4.28 -3.44
C LEU A 315 -17.60 4.62 -3.88
N VAL A 316 -18.48 4.95 -2.92
CA VAL A 316 -19.88 5.28 -3.20
C VAL A 316 -20.02 6.59 -3.98
N LEU A 317 -19.25 7.62 -3.59
CA LEU A 317 -19.30 8.93 -4.25
C LEU A 317 -18.76 8.87 -5.68
N ALA A 318 -17.69 8.10 -5.93
CA ALA A 318 -17.13 7.91 -7.26
C ALA A 318 -18.14 7.35 -8.26
N ASP A 319 -19.04 6.46 -7.81
CA ASP A 319 -20.07 5.88 -8.66
C ASP A 319 -21.31 6.78 -8.81
N ARG A 320 -21.70 7.52 -7.76
CA ARG A 320 -22.92 8.35 -7.77
C ARG A 320 -22.71 9.76 -8.34
N LEU A 321 -21.64 10.44 -7.93
CA LEU A 321 -21.34 11.83 -8.32
C LEU A 321 -20.30 11.92 -9.43
N GLY A 322 -19.63 10.80 -9.72
CA GLY A 322 -18.50 10.75 -10.64
C GLY A 322 -17.18 11.22 -9.99
N ARG A 323 -16.07 10.82 -10.63
CA ARG A 323 -14.71 11.03 -10.08
C ARG A 323 -14.39 12.52 -9.86
N ARG A 324 -14.72 13.36 -10.84
CA ARG A 324 -14.36 14.78 -10.82
C ARG A 324 -14.99 15.55 -9.66
N LEU A 325 -16.32 15.40 -9.49
CA LEU A 325 -17.02 16.10 -8.38
C LEU A 325 -16.59 15.58 -7.02
N SER A 326 -16.34 14.27 -6.90
CA SER A 326 -15.86 13.66 -5.66
C SER A 326 -14.48 14.17 -5.27
N ILE A 327 -13.54 14.31 -6.23
CA ILE A 327 -12.20 14.86 -5.98
C ILE A 327 -12.30 16.32 -5.58
N VAL A 328 -13.01 17.15 -6.34
CA VAL A 328 -13.13 18.58 -6.06
C VAL A 328 -13.82 18.82 -4.71
N GLY A 329 -14.93 18.14 -4.44
CA GLY A 329 -15.67 18.29 -3.17
C GLY A 329 -14.85 17.86 -1.96
N SER A 330 -14.16 16.71 -2.03
CA SER A 330 -13.29 16.25 -0.95
C SER A 330 -12.07 17.13 -0.76
N SER A 331 -11.49 17.69 -1.82
CA SER A 331 -10.39 18.65 -1.73
C SER A 331 -10.80 19.95 -1.05
N ILE A 332 -11.98 20.49 -1.38
CA ILE A 332 -12.54 21.69 -0.72
C ILE A 332 -12.83 21.38 0.76
N ALA A 333 -13.45 20.24 1.04
CA ALA A 333 -13.73 19.83 2.43
C ALA A 333 -12.42 19.69 3.22
N ALA A 334 -11.41 19.05 2.67
CA ALA A 334 -10.10 18.91 3.31
C ALA A 334 -9.43 20.28 3.56
N ALA A 335 -9.52 21.21 2.61
CA ALA A 335 -8.96 22.55 2.75
C ALA A 335 -9.67 23.34 3.87
N VAL A 336 -11.01 23.35 3.88
CA VAL A 336 -11.81 24.08 4.90
C VAL A 336 -11.57 23.49 6.29
N LEU A 337 -11.62 22.16 6.43
CA LEU A 337 -11.39 21.46 7.69
C LEU A 337 -9.94 21.62 8.17
N GLY A 338 -8.96 21.59 7.24
CA GLY A 338 -7.55 21.82 7.55
C GLY A 338 -7.26 23.22 8.05
N LEU A 339 -7.95 24.25 7.52
CA LEU A 339 -7.87 25.62 8.01
C LEU A 339 -8.56 25.80 9.38
N ALA A 340 -9.66 25.08 9.60
CA ALA A 340 -10.39 25.13 10.88
C ALA A 340 -9.65 24.38 12.01
N TYR A 341 -8.92 23.31 11.69
CA TYR A 341 -8.31 22.39 12.65
C TYR A 341 -7.42 23.07 13.69
N PRO A 342 -6.48 24.00 13.34
CA PRO A 342 -5.63 24.68 14.32
C PRO A 342 -6.37 25.58 15.31
N HIS A 343 -7.61 25.94 15.02
CA HIS A 343 -8.44 26.81 15.88
C HIS A 343 -9.28 26.02 16.89
N MET A 344 -9.20 24.70 16.88
CA MET A 344 -9.93 23.84 17.83
C MET A 344 -9.21 23.80 19.17
N ALA A 345 -9.79 24.45 20.18
CA ALA A 345 -9.23 24.48 21.53
C ALA A 345 -9.69 23.30 22.40
N ASP A 346 -10.89 22.76 22.12
CA ASP A 346 -11.45 21.63 22.86
C ASP A 346 -11.05 20.29 22.23
N GLY A 347 -10.68 19.31 23.06
CA GLY A 347 -10.22 18.00 22.61
C GLY A 347 -11.26 17.20 21.83
N ILE A 348 -12.56 17.35 22.15
CA ILE A 348 -13.66 16.69 21.41
C ILE A 348 -13.80 17.32 20.03
N ALA A 349 -13.80 18.65 19.96
CA ALA A 349 -13.87 19.38 18.70
C ALA A 349 -12.65 19.06 17.82
N LEU A 350 -11.45 19.00 18.40
CA LEU A 350 -10.21 18.60 17.72
C LEU A 350 -10.33 17.20 17.12
N ALA A 351 -10.81 16.22 17.90
CA ALA A 351 -11.01 14.86 17.42
C ALA A 351 -12.07 14.77 16.32
N ALA A 352 -13.20 15.48 16.46
CA ALA A 352 -14.29 15.46 15.49
C ALA A 352 -13.90 16.14 14.16
N VAL A 353 -13.31 17.34 14.20
CA VAL A 353 -12.83 18.02 13.00
C VAL A 353 -11.71 17.24 12.34
N GLY A 354 -10.79 16.67 13.12
CA GLY A 354 -9.74 15.80 12.61
C GLY A 354 -10.26 14.52 11.97
N PHE A 355 -11.28 13.88 12.54
CA PHE A 355 -11.95 12.73 11.93
C PHE A 355 -12.56 13.10 10.57
N LEU A 356 -13.26 14.22 10.47
CA LEU A 356 -13.85 14.69 9.21
C LEU A 356 -12.77 15.05 8.19
N LEU A 357 -11.67 15.67 8.64
CA LEU A 357 -10.53 16.01 7.79
C LEU A 357 -9.86 14.75 7.22
N VAL A 358 -9.56 13.77 8.07
CA VAL A 358 -9.01 12.48 7.63
C VAL A 358 -9.97 11.76 6.68
N THR A 359 -11.27 11.79 6.98
CA THR A 359 -12.31 11.25 6.09
C THR A 359 -12.24 11.91 4.71
N ALA A 360 -12.18 13.24 4.63
CA ALA A 360 -12.09 13.97 3.36
C ALA A 360 -10.80 13.63 2.58
N ILE A 361 -9.65 13.53 3.26
CA ILE A 361 -8.37 13.12 2.65
C ILE A 361 -8.48 11.71 2.06
N TYR A 362 -9.10 10.77 2.77
CA TYR A 362 -9.26 9.39 2.28
C TYR A 362 -10.31 9.25 1.18
N VAL A 363 -11.34 10.10 1.13
CA VAL A 363 -12.22 10.21 -0.05
C VAL A 363 -11.42 10.67 -1.25
N MET A 364 -10.56 11.70 -1.10
CA MET A 364 -9.69 12.19 -2.17
C MET A 364 -8.68 11.11 -2.62
N LEU A 365 -8.10 10.37 -1.68
CA LEU A 365 -7.22 9.23 -1.97
C LEU A 365 -7.91 8.17 -2.81
N ALA A 366 -9.10 7.72 -2.40
CA ALA A 366 -9.84 6.67 -3.08
C ALA A 366 -10.30 7.10 -4.48
N THR A 367 -10.83 8.31 -4.63
CA THR A 367 -11.39 8.80 -5.89
C THR A 367 -10.32 9.32 -6.84
N GLY A 368 -9.33 10.05 -6.34
CA GLY A 368 -8.27 10.68 -7.15
C GLY A 368 -7.15 9.71 -7.48
N PHE A 369 -6.50 9.17 -6.45
CA PHE A 369 -5.32 8.34 -6.61
C PHE A 369 -5.66 6.94 -7.16
N ALA A 370 -6.59 6.22 -6.50
CA ALA A 370 -6.84 4.82 -6.84
C ALA A 370 -7.69 4.65 -8.10
N MET A 371 -8.62 5.57 -8.39
CA MET A 371 -9.55 5.44 -9.51
C MET A 371 -9.22 6.35 -10.67
N HIS A 372 -9.12 7.67 -10.43
CA HIS A 372 -9.04 8.65 -11.52
C HIS A 372 -7.69 8.63 -12.25
N VAL A 373 -6.57 8.58 -11.53
CA VAL A 373 -5.24 8.63 -12.15
C VAL A 373 -5.01 7.46 -13.12
N PRO A 374 -5.32 6.20 -12.80
CA PRO A 374 -5.22 5.11 -13.78
C PRO A 374 -6.12 5.29 -15.00
N GLU A 375 -7.27 5.95 -14.86
CA GLU A 375 -8.19 6.23 -15.99
C GLU A 375 -7.66 7.30 -16.96
N LEU A 376 -6.72 8.14 -16.54
CA LEU A 376 -6.10 9.18 -17.40
C LEU A 376 -5.24 8.58 -18.51
N PHE A 377 -4.77 7.34 -18.35
CA PHE A 377 -3.81 6.71 -19.24
C PHE A 377 -4.37 5.47 -19.93
N PRO A 378 -4.00 5.22 -21.20
CA PRO A 378 -4.26 3.94 -21.86
C PRO A 378 -3.63 2.78 -21.08
N THR A 379 -4.20 1.58 -21.23
CA THR A 379 -3.78 0.38 -20.46
C THR A 379 -2.27 0.13 -20.50
N ARG A 380 -1.63 0.38 -21.65
CA ARG A 380 -0.17 0.22 -21.86
C ARG A 380 0.72 1.12 -20.97
N TYR A 381 0.16 2.20 -20.38
CA TYR A 381 0.90 3.14 -19.53
C TYR A 381 0.46 3.14 -18.08
N ARG A 382 -0.61 2.40 -17.71
CA ARG A 382 -1.19 2.44 -16.36
C ARG A 382 -0.27 1.93 -15.24
N LEU A 383 0.69 1.08 -15.56
CA LEU A 383 1.65 0.48 -14.63
C LEU A 383 3.04 1.12 -14.72
N ARG A 384 3.17 2.25 -15.36
CA ARG A 384 4.41 3.02 -15.53
C ARG A 384 4.25 4.41 -14.99
#